data_f7218caf7968be6cc2aedd7e97700700
#
_entry.id   f7218caf7968be6cc2aedd7e97700700
#
_cell.length_a   1.000
_cell.length_b   1.000
_cell.length_c   1.000
_cell.angle_alpha   90.00
_cell.angle_beta   90.00
_cell.angle_gamma   90.00
#
_symmetry.space_group_name_H-M   'P 1'
#
loop_
_entity.id
_entity.type
_entity.pdbx_description
1 polymer ?
#
loop_
_entity_poly.entity_id
_entity_poly.type
_entity_poly.pdbx_seq_one_letter_code
_entity_poly.pdbx_strand_id
1 'polypeptide(L)' 'MKKVTLVKSLIGALPNQKATAASLGLHKIGDCTTQKDDAVLAGKIKVISHLVKVENA' A
#
# COMPACT_ATOMS: atom_id res chain seq x y z
N MET A 1 -1.80 -14.70 2.50
CA MET A 1 -1.61 -13.52 1.64
C MET A 1 -2.33 -12.33 2.24
N LYS A 2 -1.88 -11.15 1.93
CA LYS A 2 -2.47 -9.91 2.43
C LYS A 2 -3.08 -9.13 1.29
N LYS A 3 -4.26 -8.59 1.53
CA LYS A 3 -4.92 -7.69 0.58
C LYS A 3 -4.71 -6.26 1.06
N VAL A 4 -4.09 -5.46 0.21
CA VAL A 4 -3.79 -4.07 0.51
C VAL A 4 -4.68 -3.19 -0.37
N THR A 5 -5.45 -2.31 0.24
CA THR A 5 -6.37 -1.42 -0.47
C THR A 5 -5.98 0.03 -0.17
N LEU A 6 -5.82 0.82 -1.21
CA LEU A 6 -5.53 2.24 -1.05
C LEU A 6 -6.82 2.97 -0.68
N VAL A 7 -6.87 3.51 0.53
CA VAL A 7 -8.08 4.17 1.04
C VAL A 7 -7.94 5.68 1.09
N LYS A 8 -6.73 6.21 0.93
CA LYS A 8 -6.49 7.65 0.93
C LYS A 8 -5.69 8.05 -0.31
N SER A 9 -5.90 9.29 -0.76
CA SER A 9 -5.20 9.81 -1.93
C SER A 9 -3.70 9.92 -1.68
N LEU A 10 -2.91 9.67 -2.73
CA LEU A 10 -1.48 9.87 -2.70
C LEU A 10 -1.11 11.34 -2.92
N ILE A 11 -2.07 12.19 -3.24
CA ILE A 11 -1.82 13.63 -3.40
C ILE A 11 -1.39 14.18 -2.05
N GLY A 12 -0.22 14.82 -2.02
CA GLY A 12 0.36 15.32 -0.78
C GLY A 12 1.17 14.31 -0.01
N ALA A 13 1.21 13.05 -0.45
CA ALA A 13 2.06 12.05 0.19
C ALA A 13 3.53 12.32 -0.13
N LEU A 14 4.41 11.84 0.76
CA LEU A 14 5.84 11.98 0.53
C LEU A 14 6.28 11.14 -0.67
N PRO A 15 7.34 11.56 -1.38
CA PRO A 15 7.78 10.82 -2.57
C PRO A 15 8.06 9.34 -2.30
N ASN A 16 8.66 8.99 -1.15
CA ASN A 16 8.92 7.60 -0.83
C ASN A 16 7.64 6.82 -0.60
N GLN A 17 6.61 7.46 -0.07
CA GLN A 17 5.30 6.83 0.10
C GLN A 17 4.65 6.56 -1.25
N LYS A 18 4.72 7.52 -2.16
CA LYS A 18 4.20 7.33 -3.52
C LYS A 18 4.92 6.20 -4.23
N ALA A 19 6.25 6.16 -4.12
CA ALA A 19 7.03 5.10 -4.74
C ALA A 19 6.66 3.73 -4.16
N THR A 20 6.46 3.65 -2.84
CA THR A 20 6.09 2.42 -2.18
C THR A 20 4.71 1.94 -2.67
N ALA A 21 3.75 2.83 -2.73
CA ALA A 21 2.41 2.49 -3.21
C ALA A 21 2.47 2.05 -4.67
N ALA A 22 3.23 2.74 -5.50
CA ALA A 22 3.38 2.39 -6.91
C ALA A 22 3.99 1.00 -7.06
N SER A 23 4.96 0.65 -6.21
CA SER A 23 5.58 -0.66 -6.26
C SER A 23 4.60 -1.78 -5.90
N LEU A 24 3.55 -1.45 -5.16
CA LEU A 24 2.47 -2.38 -4.84
C LEU A 24 1.35 -2.37 -5.89
N GLY A 25 1.43 -1.47 -6.86
CA GLY A 25 0.40 -1.32 -7.89
C GLY A 25 -0.76 -0.42 -7.47
N LEU A 26 -0.59 0.34 -6.40
CA LEU A 26 -1.64 1.23 -5.89
C LEU A 26 -1.38 2.64 -6.41
N HIS A 27 -2.25 3.11 -7.28
CA HIS A 27 -2.07 4.43 -7.91
C HIS A 27 -3.16 5.41 -7.54
N LYS A 28 -4.34 4.94 -7.15
CA LYS A 28 -5.46 5.82 -6.82
C LYS A 28 -6.33 5.17 -5.76
N ILE A 29 -7.20 5.96 -5.15
CA ILE A 29 -8.13 5.47 -4.13
C ILE A 29 -9.01 4.36 -4.72
N GLY A 30 -9.15 3.30 -3.96
CA GLY A 30 -9.93 2.15 -4.40
C GLY A 30 -9.11 1.04 -5.03
N ASP A 31 -7.88 1.32 -5.42
CA ASP A 31 -6.99 0.29 -5.93
C ASP A 31 -6.66 -0.69 -4.82
N CYS A 32 -6.67 -1.96 -5.16
CA CYS A 32 -6.30 -3.01 -4.22
C CYS A 32 -5.39 -4.01 -4.89
N THR A 33 -4.59 -4.66 -4.08
CA THR A 33 -3.68 -5.70 -4.57
C THR A 33 -3.55 -6.78 -3.50
N THR A 34 -3.34 -8.01 -3.95
CA THR A 34 -3.06 -9.13 -3.04
C THR A 34 -1.58 -9.43 -3.14
N GLN A 35 -0.90 -9.40 -2.01
CA GLN A 35 0.54 -9.60 -1.95
C GLN A 35 0.87 -10.74 -1.00
N LYS A 36 2.01 -11.37 -1.26
CA LYS A 36 2.52 -12.41 -0.38
C LYS A 36 2.95 -11.76 0.94
N ASP A 37 2.57 -12.39 2.05
CA ASP A 37 2.87 -11.87 3.38
C ASP A 37 4.33 -12.19 3.73
N ASP A 38 5.22 -11.23 3.51
CA ASP A 38 6.63 -11.39 3.82
C ASP A 38 7.19 -10.11 4.46
N ALA A 39 8.47 -10.15 4.83
CA ALA A 39 9.12 -9.03 5.49
C ALA A 39 9.20 -7.80 4.59
N VAL A 40 9.36 -7.98 3.30
CA VAL A 40 9.43 -6.89 2.34
C VAL A 40 8.07 -6.17 2.28
N LEU A 41 6.99 -6.93 2.20
CA LEU A 41 5.65 -6.36 2.20
C LEU A 41 5.38 -5.63 3.51
N ALA A 42 5.73 -6.22 4.64
CA ALA A 42 5.53 -5.59 5.95
C ALA A 42 6.24 -4.24 6.03
N GLY A 43 7.46 -4.16 5.51
CA GLY A 43 8.19 -2.90 5.46
C GLY A 43 7.51 -1.85 4.59
N LYS A 44 6.99 -2.24 3.44
CA LYS A 44 6.27 -1.34 2.55
C LYS A 44 4.99 -0.83 3.18
N ILE A 45 4.23 -1.73 3.78
CA ILE A 45 2.97 -1.38 4.44
C ILE A 45 3.22 -0.40 5.58
N LYS A 46 4.29 -0.61 6.35
CA LYS A 46 4.63 0.25 7.46
C LYS A 46 4.83 1.71 7.01
N VAL A 47 5.40 1.91 5.84
CA VAL A 47 5.63 3.25 5.29
C VAL A 47 4.31 3.94 4.92
N ILE A 48 3.34 3.18 4.42
CA ILE A 48 2.08 3.74 3.91
C ILE A 48 0.86 3.28 4.70
N SER A 49 1.04 2.76 5.92
CA SER A 49 -0.06 2.20 6.69
C SER A 49 -1.20 3.18 6.94
N HIS A 50 -0.89 4.48 7.00
CA HIS A 50 -1.90 5.52 7.17
C HIS A 50 -2.68 5.82 5.87
N LEU A 51 -2.22 5.29 4.75
CA LEU A 51 -2.83 5.51 3.44
C LEU A 51 -3.61 4.29 2.93
N VAL A 52 -3.33 3.13 3.49
CA VAL A 52 -3.90 1.88 2.99
C VAL A 52 -4.53 1.09 4.13
N LYS A 53 -5.42 0.18 3.75
CA LYS A 53 -5.99 -0.80 4.68
C LYS A 53 -5.50 -2.17 4.27
N VAL A 54 -5.01 -2.93 5.24
CA VAL A 54 -4.49 -4.28 5.02
C VAL A 54 -5.44 -5.29 5.64
N GLU A 55 -5.78 -6.29 4.86
CA GLU A 55 -6.67 -7.36 5.30
C GLU A 55 -6.06 -8.71 4.92
N ASN A 56 -6.45 -9.74 5.64
CA ASN A 56 -6.10 -11.10 5.24
C ASN A 56 -6.93 -11.47 4.01
N ALA A 57 -6.25 -11.92 2.99
CA ALA A 57 -6.91 -12.33 1.76
C ALA A 57 -7.17 -13.84 1.75
#